data_e0a4dbf058ade0b2797c832ef70822f0
#
_entry.id   e0a4dbf058ade0b2797c832ef70822f0
#
_cell.length_a   1.000
_cell.length_b   1.000
_cell.length_c   1.000
_cell.angle_alpha   90.00
_cell.angle_beta   90.00
_cell.angle_gamma   90.00
#
_symmetry.space_group_name_H-M   'P 1'
#
loop_
_entity.id
_entity.type
_entity.pdbx_description
1 polymer ?
#
loop_
_entity_poly.entity_id
_entity_poly.type
_entity_poly.pdbx_seq_one_letter_code
_entity_poly.pdbx_strand_id
1 'polypeptide(L)'
;MTKKIPKDFHITSDTWFGRPQILQIANRPFNDVDEMNATLIKNWNKKVKKNDVVFHLGNFAWDPTTARKVLKKLNGRIYFLKGNSDKALEEVVEEFPKAEFLNDAIMDLIDFDTVICHYPLAIWNGKDSGTIHMHGHTVFSHKTDLKIENRFNVCSDFWGFTPINYLTLKDFING
;
A
#
# COMPACT_ATOMS: atom_id res chain seq x y z
N MET A 1 -8.61 5.28 -21.78
CA MET A 1 -8.82 3.81 -21.70
C MET A 1 -8.85 3.42 -20.23
N THR A 2 -9.97 2.95 -19.71
CA THR A 2 -10.07 2.42 -18.37
C THR A 2 -9.23 1.15 -18.28
N LYS A 3 -8.15 1.18 -17.51
CA LYS A 3 -7.31 -0.01 -17.29
C LYS A 3 -8.14 -1.06 -16.58
N LYS A 4 -8.25 -2.23 -17.19
CA LYS A 4 -8.96 -3.36 -16.58
C LYS A 4 -8.15 -3.85 -15.39
N ILE A 5 -8.65 -3.63 -14.16
CA ILE A 5 -8.06 -4.15 -12.93
C ILE A 5 -8.36 -5.66 -12.87
N PRO A 6 -7.36 -6.52 -12.65
CA PRO A 6 -7.60 -7.94 -12.48
C PRO A 6 -8.44 -8.19 -11.22
N LYS A 7 -9.26 -9.24 -11.21
CA LYS A 7 -10.08 -9.61 -10.04
C LYS A 7 -9.26 -9.94 -8.80
N ASP A 8 -8.01 -10.32 -9.01
CA ASP A 8 -7.04 -10.62 -7.97
C ASP A 8 -5.87 -9.62 -8.06
N PHE A 9 -5.69 -8.84 -7.02
CA PHE A 9 -4.59 -7.89 -6.88
C PHE A 9 -4.11 -7.84 -5.42
N HIS A 10 -2.95 -7.26 -5.22
CA HIS A 10 -2.42 -7.01 -3.89
C HIS A 10 -2.56 -5.52 -3.52
N ILE A 11 -2.66 -5.24 -2.23
CA ILE A 11 -2.74 -3.89 -1.70
C ILE A 11 -1.84 -3.74 -0.48
N THR A 12 -1.23 -2.57 -0.32
CA THR A 12 -0.41 -2.20 0.84
C THR A 12 -0.25 -0.68 0.91
N SER A 13 0.33 -0.19 1.98
CA SER A 13 0.65 1.22 2.18
C SER A 13 1.80 1.39 3.17
N ASP A 14 2.38 2.58 3.20
CA ASP A 14 3.30 3.04 4.24
C ASP A 14 4.50 2.11 4.46
N THR A 15 5.11 1.65 3.38
CA THR A 15 6.32 0.81 3.45
C THR A 15 7.52 1.57 3.99
N TRP A 16 7.64 2.87 3.70
CA TRP A 16 8.68 3.76 4.21
C TRP A 16 10.10 3.25 4.01
N PHE A 17 10.38 2.64 2.86
CA PHE A 17 11.72 2.18 2.53
C PHE A 17 12.77 3.29 2.72
N GLY A 18 13.87 2.97 3.41
CA GLY A 18 14.98 3.90 3.62
C GLY A 18 14.77 4.95 4.71
N ARG A 19 13.69 4.89 5.49
CA ARG A 19 13.40 5.85 6.57
C ARG A 19 13.76 5.29 7.95
N PRO A 20 14.94 5.62 8.54
CA PRO A 20 15.34 5.08 9.85
C PRO A 20 14.37 5.44 10.97
N GLN A 21 13.81 6.66 10.93
CA GLN A 21 12.93 7.17 11.99
C GLN A 21 11.64 6.34 12.12
N ILE A 22 11.21 5.63 11.06
CA ILE A 22 9.98 4.85 11.13
C ILE A 22 10.10 3.66 12.10
N LEU A 23 11.31 3.19 12.36
CA LEU A 23 11.56 2.11 13.31
C LEU A 23 11.07 2.49 14.72
N GLN A 24 11.39 3.70 15.15
CA GLN A 24 10.95 4.22 16.45
C GLN A 24 9.50 4.70 16.41
N ILE A 25 9.14 5.47 15.37
CA ILE A 25 7.84 6.09 15.22
C ILE A 25 6.71 5.04 15.22
N ALA A 26 6.87 3.94 14.47
CA ALA A 26 5.88 2.87 14.34
C ALA A 26 6.24 1.62 15.19
N ASN A 27 7.27 1.73 16.04
CA ASN A 27 7.77 0.62 16.83
C ASN A 27 7.99 -0.67 16.01
N ARG A 28 8.64 -0.54 14.85
CA ARG A 28 8.90 -1.66 13.95
C ARG A 28 9.97 -2.58 14.53
N PRO A 29 9.80 -3.92 14.47
CA PRO A 29 10.68 -4.90 15.11
C PRO A 29 11.93 -5.21 14.27
N PHE A 30 12.68 -4.19 13.87
CA PHE A 30 13.93 -4.32 13.12
C PHE A 30 15.06 -3.60 13.84
N ASN A 31 16.27 -4.14 13.76
CA ASN A 31 17.45 -3.54 14.38
C ASN A 31 17.89 -2.26 13.66
N ASP A 32 17.74 -2.23 12.34
CA ASP A 32 18.08 -1.09 11.49
C ASP A 32 17.22 -1.02 10.22
N VAL A 33 17.42 0.06 9.45
CA VAL A 33 16.66 0.31 8.23
C VAL A 33 17.03 -0.66 7.09
N ASP A 34 18.22 -1.21 7.08
CA ASP A 34 18.66 -2.14 6.04
C ASP A 34 18.01 -3.51 6.23
N GLU A 35 17.94 -3.99 7.48
CA GLU A 35 17.17 -5.18 7.85
C GLU A 35 15.69 -5.02 7.51
N MET A 36 15.11 -3.88 7.86
CA MET A 36 13.72 -3.54 7.50
C MET A 36 13.52 -3.63 5.99
N ASN A 37 14.33 -2.91 5.21
CA ASN A 37 14.22 -2.88 3.76
C ASN A 37 14.34 -4.28 3.14
N ALA A 38 15.32 -5.06 3.59
CA ALA A 38 15.53 -6.44 3.11
C ALA A 38 14.33 -7.34 3.42
N THR A 39 13.76 -7.21 4.63
CA THR A 39 12.61 -7.99 5.06
C THR A 39 11.36 -7.62 4.28
N LEU A 40 11.06 -6.34 4.10
CA LEU A 40 9.91 -5.88 3.31
C LEU A 40 10.00 -6.37 1.86
N ILE A 41 11.18 -6.27 1.22
CA ILE A 41 11.40 -6.78 -0.15
C ILE A 41 11.19 -8.28 -0.22
N LYS A 42 11.74 -9.04 0.73
CA LYS A 42 11.59 -10.50 0.81
C LYS A 42 10.13 -10.90 0.95
N ASN A 43 9.40 -10.26 1.86
CA ASN A 43 8.00 -10.52 2.14
C ASN A 43 7.12 -10.18 0.93
N TRP A 44 7.38 -9.03 0.30
CA TRP A 44 6.72 -8.62 -0.93
C TRP A 44 6.88 -9.68 -2.02
N ASN A 45 8.11 -10.05 -2.36
CA ASN A 45 8.40 -10.98 -3.45
C ASN A 45 7.96 -12.43 -3.17
N LYS A 46 7.78 -12.79 -1.90
CA LYS A 46 7.18 -14.07 -1.50
C LYS A 46 5.70 -14.16 -1.88
N LYS A 47 4.98 -13.04 -1.82
CA LYS A 47 3.53 -12.96 -2.09
C LYS A 47 3.23 -12.53 -3.52
N VAL A 48 3.86 -11.47 -3.98
CA VAL A 48 3.64 -10.86 -5.28
C VAL A 48 4.48 -11.56 -6.34
N LYS A 49 3.84 -12.05 -7.40
CA LYS A 49 4.50 -12.64 -8.56
C LYS A 49 4.81 -11.57 -9.61
N LYS A 50 5.60 -11.94 -10.63
CA LYS A 50 6.08 -11.01 -11.66
C LYS A 50 4.97 -10.27 -12.41
N ASN A 51 3.83 -10.92 -12.64
CA ASN A 51 2.72 -10.38 -13.43
C ASN A 51 1.53 -9.91 -12.56
N ASP A 52 1.65 -10.00 -11.23
CA ASP A 52 0.59 -9.55 -10.33
C ASP A 52 0.49 -8.02 -10.34
N VAL A 53 -0.69 -7.53 -9.99
CA VAL A 53 -0.95 -6.11 -9.79
C VAL A 53 -0.91 -5.79 -8.31
N VAL A 54 -0.28 -4.66 -7.97
CA VAL A 54 -0.23 -4.13 -6.60
C VAL A 54 -0.69 -2.69 -6.60
N PHE A 55 -1.61 -2.35 -5.71
CA PHE A 55 -1.92 -0.98 -5.33
C PHE A 55 -1.14 -0.61 -4.08
N HIS A 56 -0.30 0.41 -4.18
CA HIS A 56 0.41 0.98 -3.04
C HIS A 56 -0.20 2.34 -2.69
N LEU A 57 -0.80 2.45 -1.53
CA LEU A 57 -1.58 3.63 -1.14
C LEU A 57 -0.72 4.76 -0.51
N GLY A 58 0.51 4.92 -0.98
CA GLY A 58 1.37 6.05 -0.62
C GLY A 58 2.38 5.79 0.50
N ASN A 59 3.31 6.75 0.65
CA ASN A 59 4.44 6.70 1.58
C ASN A 59 5.37 5.50 1.33
N PHE A 60 5.83 5.38 0.07
CA PHE A 60 6.63 4.27 -0.39
C PHE A 60 8.08 4.31 0.12
N ALA A 61 8.82 5.37 -0.15
CA ALA A 61 10.24 5.49 0.18
C ALA A 61 10.63 6.90 0.61
N TRP A 62 11.67 6.98 1.43
CA TRP A 62 12.14 8.24 2.00
C TRP A 62 13.02 9.06 1.06
N ASP A 63 13.86 8.40 0.26
CA ASP A 63 14.79 9.05 -0.66
C ASP A 63 14.78 8.40 -2.05
N PRO A 64 15.15 9.16 -3.12
CA PRO A 64 15.10 8.68 -4.50
C PRO A 64 16.05 7.50 -4.78
N THR A 65 17.20 7.45 -4.11
CA THR A 65 18.18 6.38 -4.28
C THR A 65 17.62 5.05 -3.78
N THR A 66 17.01 5.07 -2.60
CA THR A 66 16.33 3.89 -2.03
C THR A 66 15.12 3.50 -2.87
N ALA A 67 14.27 4.45 -3.28
CA ALA A 67 13.13 4.17 -4.15
C ALA A 67 13.56 3.42 -5.41
N ARG A 68 14.61 3.90 -6.08
CA ARG A 68 15.19 3.29 -7.29
C ARG A 68 15.73 1.88 -7.05
N LYS A 69 16.47 1.67 -5.94
CA LYS A 69 17.00 0.36 -5.55
C LYS A 69 15.89 -0.65 -5.24
N VAL A 70 14.85 -0.21 -4.57
CA VAL A 70 13.72 -1.06 -4.18
C VAL A 70 12.87 -1.41 -5.40
N LEU A 71 12.47 -0.44 -6.22
CA LEU A 71 11.68 -0.68 -7.43
C LEU A 71 12.35 -1.69 -8.38
N LYS A 72 13.67 -1.71 -8.49
CA LYS A 72 14.40 -2.72 -9.28
C LYS A 72 14.18 -4.14 -8.76
N LYS A 73 13.97 -4.32 -7.46
CA LYS A 73 13.89 -5.62 -6.79
C LYS A 73 12.47 -6.16 -6.61
N LEU A 74 11.47 -5.28 -6.57
CA LEU A 74 10.09 -5.70 -6.34
C LEU A 74 9.49 -6.37 -7.57
N ASN A 75 8.71 -7.42 -7.35
CA ASN A 75 7.86 -8.06 -8.35
C ASN A 75 6.55 -7.29 -8.53
N GLY A 76 5.89 -7.55 -9.64
CA GLY A 76 4.55 -7.05 -9.95
C GLY A 76 4.55 -5.73 -10.70
N ARG A 77 3.37 -5.37 -11.20
CA ARG A 77 3.05 -4.05 -11.71
C ARG A 77 2.45 -3.22 -10.59
N ILE A 78 3.03 -2.06 -10.30
CA ILE A 78 2.70 -1.29 -9.11
C ILE A 78 2.01 0.01 -9.51
N TYR A 79 0.79 0.18 -9.02
CA TYR A 79 0.01 1.41 -9.13
C TYR A 79 0.08 2.16 -7.80
N PHE A 80 0.55 3.40 -7.84
CA PHE A 80 0.69 4.23 -6.65
C PHE A 80 -0.43 5.26 -6.54
N LEU A 81 -1.10 5.31 -5.41
CA LEU A 81 -1.78 6.52 -4.96
C LEU A 81 -0.79 7.34 -4.15
N LYS A 82 -0.86 8.67 -4.32
CA LYS A 82 0.07 9.57 -3.65
C LYS A 82 -0.27 9.72 -2.17
N GLY A 83 0.71 9.46 -1.31
CA GLY A 83 0.68 9.84 0.10
C GLY A 83 1.26 11.23 0.34
N ASN A 84 1.32 11.65 1.60
CA ASN A 84 1.86 12.96 1.98
C ASN A 84 3.39 13.06 1.88
N SER A 85 4.11 11.97 1.65
CA SER A 85 5.57 11.92 1.67
C SER A 85 6.18 11.14 0.49
N ASP A 86 5.58 11.20 -0.70
CA ASP A 86 6.03 10.45 -1.88
C ASP A 86 6.90 11.25 -2.87
N LYS A 87 7.42 12.42 -2.45
CA LYS A 87 8.28 13.24 -3.30
C LYS A 87 9.47 12.46 -3.89
N ALA A 88 10.09 11.61 -3.08
CA ALA A 88 11.20 10.76 -3.52
C ALA A 88 10.82 9.76 -4.62
N LEU A 89 9.59 9.23 -4.58
CA LEU A 89 9.06 8.34 -5.59
C LEU A 89 8.69 9.09 -6.87
N GLU A 90 8.15 10.31 -6.76
CA GLU A 90 7.82 11.17 -7.92
C GLU A 90 9.05 11.43 -8.81
N GLU A 91 10.23 11.57 -8.20
CA GLU A 91 11.48 11.82 -8.95
C GLU A 91 11.95 10.63 -9.79
N VAL A 92 11.48 9.41 -9.50
CA VAL A 92 12.07 8.20 -10.11
C VAL A 92 11.05 7.24 -10.75
N VAL A 93 9.76 7.39 -10.48
CA VAL A 93 8.76 6.40 -10.88
C VAL A 93 8.70 6.20 -12.40
N GLU A 94 8.88 7.26 -13.17
CA GLU A 94 8.87 7.21 -14.64
C GLU A 94 10.04 6.41 -15.25
N GLU A 95 11.10 6.15 -14.48
CA GLU A 95 12.20 5.28 -14.90
C GLU A 95 11.79 3.79 -14.97
N PHE A 96 10.61 3.45 -14.41
CA PHE A 96 10.17 2.07 -14.23
C PHE A 96 8.84 1.78 -14.94
N PRO A 97 8.85 1.15 -16.12
CA PRO A 97 7.62 0.86 -16.89
C PRO A 97 6.57 0.01 -16.15
N LYS A 98 6.99 -0.65 -15.07
CA LYS A 98 6.11 -1.46 -14.22
C LYS A 98 5.47 -0.68 -13.05
N ALA A 99 5.79 0.60 -12.91
CA ALA A 99 5.38 1.44 -11.80
C ALA A 99 4.81 2.77 -12.34
N GLU A 100 3.68 3.20 -11.81
CA GLU A 100 3.08 4.47 -12.22
C GLU A 100 2.22 5.06 -11.09
N PHE A 101 2.16 6.39 -11.02
CA PHE A 101 1.16 7.05 -10.20
C PHE A 101 -0.19 7.06 -10.91
N LEU A 102 -1.24 6.80 -10.13
CA LEU A 102 -2.61 7.08 -10.53
C LEU A 102 -2.90 8.57 -10.36
N ASN A 103 -3.70 9.13 -11.27
CA ASN A 103 -3.98 10.56 -11.26
C ASN A 103 -4.93 10.99 -10.13
N ASP A 104 -5.70 10.04 -9.60
CA ASP A 104 -6.71 10.30 -8.59
C ASP A 104 -6.16 10.12 -7.18
N ALA A 105 -6.42 11.07 -6.29
CA ALA A 105 -6.09 10.96 -4.87
C ALA A 105 -7.02 9.97 -4.14
N ILE A 106 -8.25 9.82 -4.63
CA ILE A 106 -9.27 8.87 -4.17
C ILE A 106 -9.71 8.09 -5.40
N MET A 107 -9.61 6.78 -5.35
CA MET A 107 -10.00 5.92 -6.46
C MET A 107 -11.18 5.02 -6.07
N ASP A 108 -12.23 5.09 -6.87
CA ASP A 108 -13.39 4.21 -6.75
C ASP A 108 -13.18 2.97 -7.64
N LEU A 109 -13.02 1.83 -7.00
CA LEU A 109 -12.92 0.52 -7.67
C LEU A 109 -14.33 -0.08 -7.76
N ILE A 110 -15.12 0.44 -8.71
CA ILE A 110 -16.57 0.14 -8.85
C ILE A 110 -16.84 -1.37 -8.93
N ASP A 111 -16.06 -2.12 -9.73
CA ASP A 111 -16.23 -3.57 -9.89
C ASP A 111 -15.94 -4.37 -8.60
N PHE A 112 -15.43 -3.72 -7.57
CA PHE A 112 -15.03 -4.32 -6.30
C PHE A 112 -15.80 -3.79 -5.09
N ASP A 113 -16.72 -2.85 -5.27
CA ASP A 113 -17.40 -2.12 -4.19
C ASP A 113 -16.38 -1.56 -3.17
N THR A 114 -15.30 -0.95 -3.68
CA THR A 114 -14.17 -0.54 -2.84
C THR A 114 -13.66 0.83 -3.25
N VAL A 115 -13.48 1.70 -2.28
CA VAL A 115 -12.80 3.00 -2.42
C VAL A 115 -11.41 2.91 -1.80
N ILE A 116 -10.38 3.30 -2.54
CA ILE A 116 -9.00 3.35 -2.04
C ILE A 116 -8.49 4.79 -1.97
N CYS A 117 -7.80 5.13 -0.90
CA CYS A 117 -7.18 6.44 -0.67
C CYS A 117 -6.01 6.29 0.30
N HIS A 118 -5.05 7.23 0.27
CA HIS A 118 -4.00 7.24 1.28
C HIS A 118 -4.56 7.52 2.68
N TYR A 119 -5.51 8.45 2.79
CA TYR A 119 -6.05 8.89 4.07
C TYR A 119 -7.30 8.12 4.51
N PRO A 120 -7.50 7.93 5.82
CA PRO A 120 -8.75 7.39 6.35
C PRO A 120 -9.89 8.41 6.17
N LEU A 121 -10.79 8.14 5.23
CA LEU A 121 -11.94 9.00 4.97
C LEU A 121 -13.06 8.76 6.01
N ALA A 122 -13.73 9.82 6.42
CA ALA A 122 -14.94 9.72 7.25
C ALA A 122 -16.18 9.35 6.41
N ILE A 123 -16.20 9.80 5.15
CA ILE A 123 -17.30 9.58 4.20
C ILE A 123 -16.67 9.24 2.84
N TRP A 124 -17.23 8.24 2.16
CA TRP A 124 -16.84 7.83 0.80
C TRP A 124 -18.06 7.35 0.00
N ASN A 125 -17.89 7.22 -1.31
CA ASN A 125 -18.97 6.78 -2.19
C ASN A 125 -19.47 5.38 -1.82
N GLY A 126 -20.79 5.22 -1.62
CA GLY A 126 -21.41 3.95 -1.29
C GLY A 126 -21.19 3.46 0.14
N LYS A 127 -20.67 4.29 1.08
CA LYS A 127 -20.45 3.90 2.49
C LYS A 127 -21.70 3.26 3.10
N ASP A 128 -22.85 3.91 2.98
CA ASP A 128 -24.12 3.46 3.56
C ASP A 128 -24.72 2.26 2.80
N SER A 129 -24.18 1.93 1.64
CA SER A 129 -24.55 0.77 0.82
C SER A 129 -23.57 -0.40 0.95
N GLY A 130 -22.63 -0.33 1.90
CA GLY A 130 -21.69 -1.42 2.18
C GLY A 130 -20.36 -1.34 1.42
N THR A 131 -20.12 -0.30 0.62
CA THR A 131 -18.82 -0.10 -0.05
C THR A 131 -17.69 0.00 0.98
N ILE A 132 -16.61 -0.72 0.73
CA ILE A 132 -15.44 -0.80 1.60
C ILE A 132 -14.50 0.37 1.30
N HIS A 133 -13.89 0.94 2.35
CA HIS A 133 -12.79 1.89 2.20
C HIS A 133 -11.48 1.29 2.70
N MET A 134 -10.46 1.26 1.82
CA MET A 134 -9.09 0.83 2.17
C MET A 134 -8.16 2.04 2.17
N HIS A 135 -7.37 2.17 3.24
CA HIS A 135 -6.49 3.34 3.42
C HIS A 135 -5.15 2.99 4.06
N GLY A 136 -4.23 3.94 3.99
CA GLY A 136 -2.95 3.97 4.67
C GLY A 136 -2.87 5.00 5.77
N HIS A 137 -1.73 5.69 5.84
CA HIS A 137 -1.42 6.87 6.65
C HIS A 137 -1.32 6.65 8.16
N THR A 138 -2.15 5.82 8.77
CA THR A 138 -2.23 5.67 10.24
C THR A 138 -1.38 4.50 10.72
N VAL A 139 -0.05 4.65 10.65
CA VAL A 139 0.94 3.63 11.08
C VAL A 139 1.07 3.51 12.60
N PHE A 140 0.62 4.53 13.35
CA PHE A 140 0.72 4.59 14.83
C PHE A 140 -0.52 4.07 15.54
N SER A 141 -1.54 3.69 14.80
CA SER A 141 -2.80 3.32 15.40
C SER A 141 -2.71 1.96 16.07
N HIS A 142 -3.45 1.78 17.15
CA HIS A 142 -3.58 0.49 17.82
C HIS A 142 -4.22 -0.53 16.87
N LYS A 143 -4.04 -1.83 17.13
CA LYS A 143 -4.65 -2.92 16.34
C LYS A 143 -6.18 -2.77 16.18
N THR A 144 -6.81 -2.03 17.09
CA THR A 144 -8.24 -1.66 17.03
C THR A 144 -8.60 -0.81 15.82
N ASP A 145 -7.64 -0.11 15.23
CA ASP A 145 -7.86 0.77 14.07
C ASP A 145 -7.68 0.04 12.73
N LEU A 146 -7.42 -1.26 12.78
CA LEU A 146 -7.35 -2.10 11.58
C LEU A 146 -8.68 -2.12 10.83
N LYS A 147 -9.78 -2.19 11.58
CA LYS A 147 -11.14 -2.18 11.05
C LYS A 147 -12.04 -1.27 11.89
N ILE A 148 -12.60 -0.25 11.26
CA ILE A 148 -13.66 0.61 11.83
C ILE A 148 -14.80 0.63 10.84
N GLU A 149 -15.92 0.00 11.17
CA GLU A 149 -17.04 -0.19 10.24
C GLU A 149 -16.57 -0.88 8.94
N ASN A 150 -16.82 -0.26 7.78
CA ASN A 150 -16.37 -0.73 6.45
C ASN A 150 -15.03 -0.07 6.02
N ARG A 151 -14.23 0.42 6.97
CA ARG A 151 -12.94 1.04 6.71
C ARG A 151 -11.79 0.16 7.21
N PHE A 152 -10.80 -0.12 6.34
CA PHE A 152 -9.71 -1.04 6.62
C PHE A 152 -8.35 -0.37 6.39
N ASN A 153 -7.49 -0.47 7.39
CA ASN A 153 -6.13 0.01 7.31
C ASN A 153 -5.23 -1.06 6.64
N VAL A 154 -4.60 -0.71 5.51
CA VAL A 154 -3.71 -1.58 4.75
C VAL A 154 -2.23 -1.21 4.91
N CYS A 155 -1.87 -0.40 5.94
CA CYS A 155 -0.48 -0.14 6.26
C CYS A 155 0.28 -1.44 6.49
N SER A 156 1.48 -1.53 5.97
CA SER A 156 2.34 -2.72 6.06
C SER A 156 2.54 -3.23 7.48
N ASP A 157 2.53 -2.33 8.45
CA ASP A 157 2.70 -2.60 9.89
C ASP A 157 1.65 -3.55 10.47
N PHE A 158 0.41 -3.50 9.97
CA PHE A 158 -0.68 -4.36 10.45
C PHE A 158 -0.70 -5.75 9.81
N TRP A 159 0.03 -5.92 8.70
CA TRP A 159 -0.02 -7.12 7.86
C TRP A 159 1.32 -7.85 7.78
N GLY A 160 2.12 -7.76 8.84
CA GLY A 160 3.42 -8.43 8.92
C GLY A 160 4.39 -7.97 7.82
N PHE A 161 4.34 -6.70 7.46
CA PHE A 161 5.19 -6.09 6.43
C PHE A 161 5.10 -6.79 5.06
N THR A 162 3.86 -7.17 4.70
CA THR A 162 3.58 -7.95 3.49
C THR A 162 2.39 -7.36 2.74
N PRO A 163 2.42 -7.19 1.41
CA PRO A 163 1.24 -6.83 0.64
C PRO A 163 0.13 -7.88 0.80
N ILE A 164 -1.11 -7.42 0.96
CA ILE A 164 -2.25 -8.28 1.20
C ILE A 164 -2.93 -8.56 -0.15
N ASN A 165 -3.28 -9.82 -0.37
CA ASN A 165 -4.14 -10.19 -1.48
C ASN A 165 -5.57 -9.70 -1.22
N TYR A 166 -6.18 -9.06 -2.22
CA TYR A 166 -7.52 -8.47 -2.09
C TYR A 166 -8.60 -9.50 -1.73
N LEU A 167 -8.58 -10.69 -2.35
CA LEU A 167 -9.56 -11.74 -2.05
C LEU A 167 -9.42 -12.24 -0.61
N THR A 168 -8.20 -12.44 -0.13
CA THR A 168 -7.93 -12.81 1.27
C THR A 168 -8.44 -11.73 2.24
N LEU A 169 -8.25 -10.46 1.89
CA LEU A 169 -8.77 -9.36 2.69
C LEU A 169 -10.30 -9.32 2.68
N LYS A 170 -10.93 -9.56 1.52
CA LYS A 170 -12.38 -9.63 1.39
C LYS A 170 -12.99 -10.77 2.23
N ASP A 171 -12.35 -11.93 2.28
CA ASP A 171 -12.75 -13.04 3.14
C ASP A 171 -12.66 -12.66 4.62
N PHE A 172 -11.58 -11.98 5.04
CA PHE A 172 -11.43 -11.45 6.41
C PHE A 172 -12.49 -10.42 6.78
N ILE A 173 -12.96 -9.64 5.80
CA ILE A 173 -14.00 -8.61 6.00
C ILE A 173 -15.37 -9.26 6.24
N ASN A 174 -15.68 -10.33 5.51
CA ASN A 174 -16.99 -10.97 5.47
C ASN A 174 -17.18 -12.07 6.55
N GLY A 175 -16.10 -12.52 7.21
CA GLY A 175 -16.11 -13.50 8.30
C GLY A 175 -16.14 -12.85 9.66
#